data_1b0b1d4ea76c5c49a895a149123f41e8
#
_entry.id   1b0b1d4ea76c5c49a895a149123f41e8
#
_cell.length_a   1.000
_cell.length_b   1.000
_cell.length_c   1.000
_cell.angle_alpha   90.00
_cell.angle_beta   90.00
_cell.angle_gamma   90.00
#
_symmetry.space_group_name_H-M   'P 1'
#
loop_
_entity.id
_entity.type
_entity.pdbx_description
1 polymer ?
#
loop_
_entity_poly.entity_id
_entity_poly.type
_entity_poly.pdbx_seq_one_letter_code
_entity_poly.pdbx_strand_id
1 'polypeptide(L)'
;MFFLQANNNATGINTAMFLGTLGMLTLAIAIVGFVIFHQRKVIRYNNQLKELEEEKQQILLNASIRFQEEERNRIAADLHDDAGPLLATARLYLNENLVNQEKAQQLQSIFSAKQILDDAILLIRNISHSLMPPTLKNFGLESAANDLFQKIGSSGSLNASARFHDYRVRLKTDQELLVFRIIQELVTNILKHSNPGFIHLTQNTSANKMYFRLHHDGTGIVQTDFEKLNHITTGLGLKNIASRIKVLHGRIFFEIDPSKTYYKVTIEIPREPLI
;
A
#
# COMPACT_ATOMS: atom_id res chain seq x y z
N MET A 1 51.61 77.86 -21.60
CA MET A 1 50.95 77.27 -20.41
C MET A 1 49.70 76.45 -20.74
N PHE A 2 48.90 76.78 -21.75
CA PHE A 2 47.68 76.09 -22.16
C PHE A 2 47.92 74.68 -22.73
N PHE A 3 49.03 74.38 -23.41
CA PHE A 3 49.31 73.06 -23.99
C PHE A 3 49.65 71.96 -22.98
N LEU A 4 50.24 72.33 -21.85
CA LEU A 4 50.56 71.36 -20.78
C LEU A 4 49.35 70.96 -19.96
N GLN A 5 48.37 71.85 -19.83
CA GLN A 5 47.11 71.57 -19.09
C GLN A 5 46.19 70.67 -19.92
N ALA A 6 46.13 70.78 -21.25
CA ALA A 6 45.39 69.93 -22.16
C ALA A 6 45.90 68.50 -22.17
N ASN A 7 47.23 68.32 -22.15
CA ASN A 7 47.82 66.96 -22.13
C ASN A 7 47.62 66.21 -20.80
N ASN A 8 47.61 66.90 -19.66
CA ASN A 8 47.33 66.27 -18.35
C ASN A 8 45.85 65.84 -18.23
N ASN A 9 44.96 66.59 -18.85
CA ASN A 9 43.50 66.18 -18.79
C ASN A 9 43.26 65.01 -19.74
N ALA A 10 43.90 64.88 -20.88
CA ALA A 10 43.76 63.73 -21.78
C ALA A 10 44.34 62.44 -21.17
N THR A 11 45.50 62.52 -20.51
CA THR A 11 46.07 61.38 -19.79
C THR A 11 45.19 60.92 -18.58
N GLY A 12 44.56 61.83 -17.85
CA GLY A 12 43.65 61.55 -16.77
C GLY A 12 42.38 60.84 -17.25
N ILE A 13 41.79 61.28 -18.37
CA ILE A 13 40.61 60.63 -18.96
C ILE A 13 40.96 59.22 -19.47
N ASN A 14 42.05 58.99 -20.12
CA ASN A 14 42.52 57.70 -20.66
C ASN A 14 42.76 56.71 -19.49
N THR A 15 43.36 57.13 -18.41
CA THR A 15 43.56 56.28 -17.21
C THR A 15 42.25 55.93 -16.53
N ALA A 16 41.29 56.87 -16.41
CA ALA A 16 39.98 56.61 -15.86
C ALA A 16 39.16 55.61 -16.74
N MET A 17 39.22 55.77 -18.05
CA MET A 17 38.59 54.82 -18.99
C MET A 17 39.24 53.44 -18.91
N PHE A 18 40.55 53.33 -18.81
CA PHE A 18 41.24 52.04 -18.64
C PHE A 18 40.88 51.34 -17.32
N LEU A 19 40.84 52.07 -16.20
CA LEU A 19 40.43 51.54 -14.93
C LEU A 19 38.95 51.10 -14.93
N GLY A 20 38.09 51.87 -15.60
CA GLY A 20 36.67 51.50 -15.76
C GLY A 20 36.46 50.25 -16.59
N THR A 21 37.18 50.11 -17.72
CA THR A 21 37.11 48.89 -18.56
C THR A 21 37.68 47.66 -17.85
N LEU A 22 38.78 47.82 -17.10
CA LEU A 22 39.35 46.75 -16.29
C LEU A 22 38.38 46.31 -15.18
N GLY A 23 37.73 47.26 -14.51
CA GLY A 23 36.72 46.99 -13.51
C GLY A 23 35.48 46.23 -14.08
N MET A 24 35.02 46.64 -15.29
CA MET A 24 33.95 45.90 -15.98
C MET A 24 34.36 44.48 -16.34
N LEU A 25 35.59 44.30 -16.83
CA LEU A 25 36.11 42.98 -17.22
C LEU A 25 36.19 42.04 -16.00
N THR A 26 36.73 42.54 -14.89
CA THR A 26 36.81 41.72 -13.63
C THR A 26 35.43 41.36 -13.11
N LEU A 27 34.46 42.27 -13.16
CA LEU A 27 33.09 42.02 -12.78
C LEU A 27 32.43 40.95 -13.67
N ALA A 28 32.63 41.06 -15.01
CA ALA A 28 32.11 40.08 -15.94
C ALA A 28 32.69 38.68 -15.69
N ILE A 29 33.98 38.55 -15.44
CA ILE A 29 34.64 37.28 -15.10
C ILE A 29 34.07 36.73 -13.77
N ALA A 30 33.86 37.58 -12.77
CA ALA A 30 33.31 37.18 -11.49
C ALA A 30 31.86 36.64 -11.63
N ILE A 31 31.03 37.31 -12.44
CA ILE A 31 29.64 36.86 -12.72
C ILE A 31 29.65 35.52 -13.45
N VAL A 32 30.48 35.37 -14.48
CA VAL A 32 30.57 34.09 -15.22
C VAL A 32 31.05 32.97 -14.29
N GLY A 33 32.07 33.21 -13.47
CA GLY A 33 32.57 32.28 -12.48
C GLY A 33 31.47 31.87 -11.47
N PHE A 34 30.71 32.84 -10.97
CA PHE A 34 29.59 32.60 -10.07
C PHE A 34 28.49 31.76 -10.72
N VAL A 35 28.10 32.06 -11.95
CA VAL A 35 27.10 31.32 -12.71
C VAL A 35 27.53 29.87 -12.91
N ILE A 36 28.78 29.65 -13.36
CA ILE A 36 29.32 28.31 -13.55
C ILE A 36 29.35 27.51 -12.24
N PHE A 37 29.79 28.15 -11.15
CA PHE A 37 29.79 27.52 -9.82
C PHE A 37 28.38 27.13 -9.35
N HIS A 38 27.44 28.05 -9.54
CA HIS A 38 26.04 27.80 -9.18
C HIS A 38 25.41 26.69 -10.02
N GLN A 39 25.62 26.69 -11.35
CA GLN A 39 25.14 25.63 -12.23
C GLN A 39 25.72 24.26 -11.86
N ARG A 40 27.04 24.19 -11.59
CA ARG A 40 27.69 22.94 -11.15
C ARG A 40 27.10 22.43 -9.80
N LYS A 41 26.73 23.32 -8.92
CA LYS A 41 26.08 22.98 -7.64
C LYS A 41 24.68 22.40 -7.89
N VAL A 42 23.87 23.05 -8.73
CA VAL A 42 22.51 22.59 -9.08
C VAL A 42 22.54 21.22 -9.77
N ILE A 43 23.47 21.02 -10.73
CA ILE A 43 23.62 19.74 -11.41
C ILE A 43 23.98 18.62 -10.41
N ARG A 44 24.88 18.87 -9.47
CA ARG A 44 25.24 17.90 -8.42
C ARG A 44 24.04 17.54 -7.54
N TYR A 45 23.26 18.53 -7.10
CA TYR A 45 22.05 18.28 -6.34
C TYR A 45 21.02 17.45 -7.10
N ASN A 46 20.81 17.77 -8.38
CA ASN A 46 19.86 17.02 -9.21
C ASN A 46 20.32 15.56 -9.45
N ASN A 47 21.61 15.33 -9.60
CA ASN A 47 22.15 13.98 -9.73
C ASN A 47 21.99 13.18 -8.43
N GLN A 48 22.27 13.78 -7.27
CA GLN A 48 22.03 13.15 -5.97
C GLN A 48 20.56 12.83 -5.73
N LEU A 49 19.65 13.72 -6.12
CA LEU A 49 18.19 13.47 -6.05
C LEU A 49 17.77 12.30 -6.94
N LYS A 50 18.32 12.23 -8.17
CA LYS A 50 18.06 11.10 -9.07
C LYS A 50 18.55 9.77 -8.50
N GLU A 51 19.79 9.73 -8.01
CA GLU A 51 20.36 8.53 -7.38
C GLU A 51 19.50 8.05 -6.20
N LEU A 52 19.07 8.97 -5.32
CA LEU A 52 18.18 8.66 -4.20
C LEU A 52 16.79 8.14 -4.65
N GLU A 53 16.28 8.68 -5.75
CA GLU A 53 14.99 8.28 -6.31
C GLU A 53 15.06 6.90 -6.96
N GLU A 54 16.14 6.59 -7.67
CA GLU A 54 16.45 5.28 -8.23
C GLU A 54 16.65 4.23 -7.13
N GLU A 55 17.44 4.54 -6.09
CA GLU A 55 17.63 3.65 -4.93
C GLU A 55 16.31 3.37 -4.23
N LYS A 56 15.48 4.40 -4.01
CA LYS A 56 14.15 4.25 -3.42
C LYS A 56 13.23 3.37 -4.26
N GLN A 57 13.25 3.53 -5.59
CA GLN A 57 12.47 2.69 -6.49
C GLN A 57 12.93 1.23 -6.44
N GLN A 58 14.24 0.99 -6.37
CA GLN A 58 14.82 -0.34 -6.28
C GLN A 58 14.45 -1.03 -4.97
N ILE A 59 14.49 -0.31 -3.85
CA ILE A 59 14.04 -0.81 -2.53
C ILE A 59 12.56 -1.18 -2.58
N LEU A 60 11.71 -0.34 -3.18
CA LEU A 60 10.27 -0.61 -3.30
C LEU A 60 10.00 -1.83 -4.19
N LEU A 61 10.72 -1.95 -5.31
CA LEU A 61 10.60 -3.10 -6.21
C LEU A 61 11.00 -4.41 -5.49
N ASN A 62 12.14 -4.40 -4.82
CA ASN A 62 12.62 -5.55 -4.07
C ASN A 62 11.67 -5.94 -2.92
N ALA A 63 11.11 -4.95 -2.23
CA ALA A 63 10.10 -5.18 -1.20
C ALA A 63 8.81 -5.79 -1.79
N SER A 64 8.38 -5.33 -2.96
CA SER A 64 7.22 -5.88 -3.66
C SER A 64 7.43 -7.33 -4.10
N ILE A 65 8.62 -7.64 -4.66
CA ILE A 65 8.99 -9.01 -5.07
C ILE A 65 9.01 -9.93 -3.86
N ARG A 66 9.68 -9.53 -2.77
CA ARG A 66 9.71 -10.33 -1.52
C ARG A 66 8.32 -10.59 -0.98
N PHE A 67 7.47 -9.57 -0.95
CA PHE A 67 6.09 -9.71 -0.50
C PHE A 67 5.31 -10.71 -1.37
N GLN A 68 5.50 -10.66 -2.68
CA GLN A 68 4.86 -11.60 -3.61
C GLN A 68 5.35 -13.04 -3.40
N GLU A 69 6.65 -13.22 -3.15
CA GLU A 69 7.24 -14.53 -2.83
C GLU A 69 6.77 -15.08 -1.48
N GLU A 70 6.72 -14.24 -0.44
CA GLU A 70 6.20 -14.62 0.88
C GLU A 70 4.72 -15.04 0.80
N GLU A 71 3.90 -14.29 0.08
CA GLU A 71 2.48 -14.63 -0.11
C GLU A 71 2.32 -15.93 -0.92
N ARG A 72 3.13 -16.13 -1.96
CA ARG A 72 3.14 -17.37 -2.74
C ARG A 72 3.56 -18.57 -1.89
N ASN A 73 4.58 -18.42 -1.05
CA ASN A 73 5.04 -19.46 -0.16
C ASN A 73 4.01 -19.79 0.93
N ARG A 74 3.34 -18.78 1.49
CA ARG A 74 2.24 -18.95 2.43
C ARG A 74 1.08 -19.75 1.82
N ILE A 75 0.69 -19.42 0.59
CA ILE A 75 -0.35 -20.13 -0.14
C ILE A 75 0.02 -21.58 -0.39
N ALA A 76 1.26 -21.82 -0.82
CA ALA A 76 1.76 -23.17 -1.05
C ALA A 76 1.77 -24.00 0.24
N ALA A 77 2.13 -23.41 1.38
CA ALA A 77 2.06 -24.03 2.69
C ALA A 77 0.62 -24.34 3.10
N ASP A 78 -0.28 -23.34 3.04
CA ASP A 78 -1.71 -23.52 3.37
C ASP A 78 -2.34 -24.64 2.51
N LEU A 79 -2.01 -24.69 1.21
CA LEU A 79 -2.50 -25.72 0.31
C LEU A 79 -1.96 -27.11 0.64
N HIS A 80 -0.66 -27.20 0.94
CA HIS A 80 0.02 -28.46 1.25
C HIS A 80 -0.42 -28.99 2.63
N ASP A 81 -0.46 -28.13 3.64
CA ASP A 81 -0.66 -28.54 5.03
C ASP A 81 -2.14 -28.81 5.34
N ASP A 82 -3.05 -28.12 4.70
CA ASP A 82 -4.47 -28.25 4.96
C ASP A 82 -5.19 -29.16 3.93
N ALA A 83 -4.96 -28.97 2.61
CA ALA A 83 -5.63 -29.76 1.59
C ALA A 83 -4.96 -31.12 1.33
N GLY A 84 -3.65 -31.20 1.48
CA GLY A 84 -2.87 -32.43 1.26
C GLY A 84 -3.34 -33.60 2.12
N PRO A 85 -3.48 -33.47 3.44
CA PRO A 85 -3.99 -34.51 4.33
C PRO A 85 -5.40 -34.96 4.01
N LEU A 86 -6.30 -34.02 3.67
CA LEU A 86 -7.67 -34.34 3.27
C LEU A 86 -7.71 -35.24 2.03
N LEU A 87 -6.97 -34.84 0.98
CA LEU A 87 -6.87 -35.63 -0.25
C LEU A 87 -6.24 -37.01 -0.03
N ALA A 88 -5.18 -37.09 0.81
CA ALA A 88 -4.56 -38.34 1.20
C ALA A 88 -5.55 -39.25 1.95
N THR A 89 -6.35 -38.69 2.85
CA THR A 89 -7.37 -39.44 3.62
C THR A 89 -8.50 -39.93 2.70
N ALA A 90 -9.00 -39.10 1.80
CA ALA A 90 -9.99 -39.51 0.81
C ALA A 90 -9.48 -40.70 -0.05
N ARG A 91 -8.21 -40.67 -0.44
CA ARG A 91 -7.54 -41.76 -1.18
C ARG A 91 -7.50 -43.06 -0.38
N LEU A 92 -7.29 -42.99 0.95
CA LEU A 92 -7.27 -44.19 1.80
C LEU A 92 -8.65 -44.87 1.85
N TYR A 93 -9.74 -44.10 1.84
CA TYR A 93 -11.11 -44.68 1.75
C TYR A 93 -11.40 -45.31 0.39
N LEU A 94 -10.74 -44.85 -0.69
CA LEU A 94 -10.91 -45.34 -2.06
C LEU A 94 -9.75 -46.31 -2.48
N ASN A 95 -9.26 -47.13 -1.54
CA ASN A 95 -8.19 -48.07 -1.82
C ASN A 95 -8.68 -49.30 -2.63
N GLU A 96 -7.76 -50.09 -3.19
CA GLU A 96 -8.06 -51.26 -4.02
C GLU A 96 -8.86 -52.37 -3.28
N ASN A 97 -8.72 -52.46 -1.97
CA ASN A 97 -9.45 -53.44 -1.14
C ASN A 97 -10.94 -53.12 -1.00
N LEU A 98 -11.35 -51.91 -1.38
CA LEU A 98 -12.75 -51.50 -1.34
C LEU A 98 -13.64 -52.42 -2.15
N VAL A 99 -13.17 -52.95 -3.31
CA VAL A 99 -13.93 -53.82 -4.19
C VAL A 99 -14.27 -55.16 -3.51
N ASN A 100 -13.46 -55.60 -2.53
CA ASN A 100 -13.61 -56.89 -1.86
C ASN A 100 -14.41 -56.78 -0.53
N GLN A 101 -14.90 -55.60 -0.17
CA GLN A 101 -15.67 -55.39 1.06
C GLN A 101 -17.15 -55.67 0.83
N GLU A 102 -17.90 -55.85 1.92
CA GLU A 102 -19.35 -55.94 1.86
C GLU A 102 -19.97 -54.63 1.34
N LYS A 103 -21.06 -54.75 0.60
CA LYS A 103 -21.73 -53.63 -0.07
C LYS A 103 -22.03 -52.44 0.84
N ALA A 104 -22.40 -52.71 2.11
CA ALA A 104 -22.66 -51.69 3.13
C ALA A 104 -21.39 -50.92 3.49
N GLN A 105 -20.25 -51.60 3.64
CA GLN A 105 -18.93 -51.00 3.93
C GLN A 105 -18.40 -50.20 2.73
N GLN A 106 -18.59 -50.73 1.50
CA GLN A 106 -18.26 -50.01 0.26
C GLN A 106 -18.99 -48.68 0.22
N LEU A 107 -20.28 -48.65 0.40
CA LEU A 107 -21.08 -47.44 0.39
C LEU A 107 -20.68 -46.44 1.47
N GLN A 108 -20.36 -46.90 2.66
CA GLN A 108 -19.89 -46.06 3.75
C GLN A 108 -18.52 -45.42 3.42
N SER A 109 -17.60 -46.21 2.88
CA SER A 109 -16.27 -45.73 2.49
C SER A 109 -16.35 -44.68 1.35
N ILE A 110 -17.21 -44.93 0.34
CA ILE A 110 -17.45 -43.98 -0.74
C ILE A 110 -18.07 -42.68 -0.21
N PHE A 111 -19.05 -42.78 0.73
CA PHE A 111 -19.66 -41.62 1.32
C PHE A 111 -18.67 -40.78 2.14
N SER A 112 -17.81 -41.44 2.95
CA SER A 112 -16.76 -40.78 3.70
C SER A 112 -15.73 -40.10 2.77
N ALA A 113 -15.29 -40.78 1.72
CA ALA A 113 -14.39 -40.19 0.74
C ALA A 113 -15.00 -38.95 0.05
N LYS A 114 -16.28 -39.02 -0.32
CA LYS A 114 -17.00 -37.90 -0.92
C LYS A 114 -17.07 -36.70 0.02
N GLN A 115 -17.39 -36.91 1.28
CA GLN A 115 -17.45 -35.84 2.27
C GLN A 115 -16.10 -35.15 2.46
N ILE A 116 -15.02 -35.93 2.55
CA ILE A 116 -13.66 -35.37 2.66
C ILE A 116 -13.25 -34.60 1.41
N LEU A 117 -13.65 -35.07 0.22
CA LEU A 117 -13.42 -34.35 -1.02
C LEU A 117 -14.19 -33.03 -1.08
N ASP A 118 -15.44 -33.01 -0.61
CA ASP A 118 -16.25 -31.79 -0.53
C ASP A 118 -15.61 -30.76 0.43
N ASP A 119 -15.08 -31.23 1.57
CA ASP A 119 -14.33 -30.39 2.51
C ASP A 119 -13.03 -29.84 1.89
N ALA A 120 -12.27 -30.67 1.17
CA ALA A 120 -11.07 -30.23 0.47
C ALA A 120 -11.37 -29.19 -0.63
N ILE A 121 -12.46 -29.39 -1.39
CA ILE A 121 -12.90 -28.42 -2.41
C ILE A 121 -13.27 -27.09 -1.76
N LEU A 122 -13.97 -27.12 -0.63
CA LEU A 122 -14.37 -25.94 0.13
C LEU A 122 -13.13 -25.18 0.64
N LEU A 123 -12.15 -25.91 1.15
CA LEU A 123 -10.86 -25.37 1.61
C LEU A 123 -10.09 -24.70 0.47
N ILE A 124 -9.90 -25.40 -0.65
CA ILE A 124 -9.21 -24.85 -1.84
C ILE A 124 -9.94 -23.61 -2.34
N ARG A 125 -11.28 -23.61 -2.35
CA ARG A 125 -12.07 -22.43 -2.71
C ARG A 125 -11.81 -21.28 -1.75
N ASN A 126 -11.74 -21.51 -0.44
CA ASN A 126 -11.45 -20.48 0.55
C ASN A 126 -10.04 -19.89 0.38
N ILE A 127 -9.03 -20.73 0.12
CA ILE A 127 -7.66 -20.29 -0.19
C ILE A 127 -7.66 -19.46 -1.48
N SER A 128 -8.33 -19.92 -2.53
CA SER A 128 -8.45 -19.18 -3.80
C SER A 128 -9.17 -17.82 -3.62
N HIS A 129 -10.24 -17.78 -2.84
CA HIS A 129 -10.94 -16.54 -2.48
C HIS A 129 -10.06 -15.60 -1.66
N SER A 130 -9.15 -16.16 -0.86
CA SER A 130 -8.18 -15.35 -0.12
C SER A 130 -7.14 -14.70 -1.03
N LEU A 131 -6.85 -15.25 -2.22
CA LEU A 131 -5.91 -14.69 -3.19
C LEU A 131 -6.49 -13.50 -3.96
N MET A 132 -7.68 -13.65 -4.48
CA MET A 132 -8.41 -12.58 -5.15
C MET A 132 -9.92 -12.87 -5.02
N PRO A 133 -10.64 -12.15 -4.17
CA PRO A 133 -12.07 -12.36 -4.04
C PRO A 133 -12.76 -12.26 -5.41
N PRO A 134 -13.53 -13.27 -5.84
CA PRO A 134 -14.24 -13.23 -7.13
C PRO A 134 -15.12 -11.98 -7.26
N THR A 135 -15.71 -11.54 -6.15
CA THR A 135 -16.51 -10.34 -6.08
C THR A 135 -15.68 -9.09 -6.43
N LEU A 136 -14.42 -9.01 -5.95
CA LEU A 136 -13.51 -7.92 -6.29
C LEU A 136 -13.19 -7.92 -7.78
N LYS A 137 -12.85 -9.10 -8.32
CA LYS A 137 -12.49 -9.25 -9.74
C LYS A 137 -13.64 -8.87 -10.67
N ASN A 138 -14.85 -9.33 -10.37
CA ASN A 138 -16.00 -9.22 -11.26
C ASN A 138 -16.80 -7.92 -11.03
N PHE A 139 -16.92 -7.48 -9.78
CA PHE A 139 -17.81 -6.39 -9.37
C PHE A 139 -17.10 -5.21 -8.69
N GLY A 140 -15.79 -5.34 -8.38
CA GLY A 140 -14.95 -4.29 -7.85
C GLY A 140 -14.99 -4.14 -6.33
N LEU A 141 -14.23 -3.12 -5.86
CA LEU A 141 -13.94 -2.89 -4.46
C LEU A 141 -15.20 -2.66 -3.60
N GLU A 142 -16.17 -1.91 -4.10
CA GLU A 142 -17.41 -1.64 -3.38
C GLU A 142 -18.16 -2.93 -3.05
N SER A 143 -18.38 -3.78 -4.06
CA SER A 143 -19.09 -5.06 -3.88
C SER A 143 -18.32 -6.00 -2.96
N ALA A 144 -16.98 -6.08 -3.10
CA ALA A 144 -16.15 -6.92 -2.26
C ALA A 144 -16.12 -6.44 -0.79
N ALA A 145 -16.09 -5.14 -0.57
CA ALA A 145 -16.18 -4.57 0.78
C ALA A 145 -17.56 -4.85 1.41
N ASN A 146 -18.63 -4.65 0.65
CA ASN A 146 -19.99 -4.96 1.13
C ASN A 146 -20.12 -6.44 1.52
N ASP A 147 -19.64 -7.38 0.70
CA ASP A 147 -19.63 -8.81 1.03
C ASP A 147 -18.83 -9.11 2.31
N LEU A 148 -17.67 -8.49 2.48
CA LEU A 148 -16.84 -8.66 3.68
C LEU A 148 -17.60 -8.20 4.93
N PHE A 149 -18.18 -7.00 4.90
CA PHE A 149 -18.89 -6.41 6.04
C PHE A 149 -20.22 -7.14 6.33
N GLN A 150 -20.93 -7.61 5.31
CA GLN A 150 -22.11 -8.43 5.48
C GLN A 150 -21.81 -9.76 6.17
N LYS A 151 -20.72 -10.45 5.79
CA LYS A 151 -20.28 -11.69 6.43
C LYS A 151 -19.94 -11.47 7.91
N ILE A 152 -19.28 -10.37 8.23
CA ILE A 152 -18.92 -10.02 9.61
C ILE A 152 -20.19 -9.72 10.43
N GLY A 153 -21.11 -8.94 9.89
CA GLY A 153 -22.37 -8.58 10.56
C GLY A 153 -23.35 -9.73 10.70
N SER A 154 -23.27 -10.77 9.85
CA SER A 154 -24.17 -11.94 9.89
C SER A 154 -23.98 -12.80 11.14
N SER A 155 -22.90 -12.65 11.91
CA SER A 155 -22.70 -13.30 13.21
C SER A 155 -23.65 -12.80 14.31
N GLY A 156 -24.37 -11.70 14.08
CA GLY A 156 -25.38 -11.13 14.97
C GLY A 156 -24.85 -10.37 16.19
N SER A 157 -23.56 -10.46 16.51
CA SER A 157 -22.95 -9.81 17.66
C SER A 157 -22.30 -8.46 17.35
N LEU A 158 -22.15 -8.11 16.07
CA LEU A 158 -21.42 -6.94 15.61
C LEU A 158 -22.20 -6.17 14.53
N ASN A 159 -22.36 -4.88 14.70
CA ASN A 159 -22.91 -4.00 13.68
C ASN A 159 -21.84 -3.62 12.65
N ALA A 160 -21.82 -4.29 11.49
CA ALA A 160 -20.84 -4.06 10.45
C ALA A 160 -21.50 -3.53 9.18
N SER A 161 -20.96 -2.43 8.60
CA SER A 161 -21.46 -1.90 7.34
C SER A 161 -20.35 -1.23 6.51
N ALA A 162 -20.49 -1.26 5.18
CA ALA A 162 -19.67 -0.49 4.26
C ALA A 162 -20.58 0.43 3.43
N ARG A 163 -20.16 1.68 3.22
CA ARG A 163 -20.88 2.67 2.42
C ARG A 163 -19.91 3.38 1.50
N PHE A 164 -20.22 3.39 0.21
CA PHE A 164 -19.45 4.07 -0.82
C PHE A 164 -20.23 5.26 -1.36
N HIS A 165 -19.59 6.42 -1.37
CA HIS A 165 -20.17 7.66 -1.86
C HIS A 165 -19.40 8.12 -3.09
N ASP A 166 -20.10 8.19 -4.23
CA ASP A 166 -19.55 8.66 -5.51
C ASP A 166 -18.31 7.89 -6.01
N TYR A 167 -18.35 6.55 -5.88
CA TYR A 167 -17.30 5.64 -6.38
C TYR A 167 -17.47 5.31 -7.87
N ARG A 168 -17.91 6.30 -8.68
CA ARG A 168 -18.14 6.11 -10.13
C ARG A 168 -16.85 5.89 -10.90
N VAL A 169 -15.76 6.51 -10.47
CA VAL A 169 -14.42 6.31 -11.05
C VAL A 169 -13.68 5.34 -10.17
N ARG A 170 -13.54 4.12 -10.68
CA ARG A 170 -12.85 3.03 -9.99
C ARG A 170 -11.33 3.21 -10.04
N LEU A 171 -10.64 2.70 -9.03
CA LEU A 171 -9.20 2.47 -9.06
C LEU A 171 -8.87 1.36 -10.08
N LYS A 172 -7.60 1.29 -10.51
CA LYS A 172 -7.11 0.14 -11.28
C LYS A 172 -7.28 -1.13 -10.46
N THR A 173 -7.52 -2.28 -11.11
CA THR A 173 -7.79 -3.56 -10.44
C THR A 173 -6.74 -3.92 -9.39
N ASP A 174 -5.46 -3.70 -9.71
CA ASP A 174 -4.35 -3.97 -8.77
C ASP A 174 -4.40 -3.05 -7.55
N GLN A 175 -4.78 -1.78 -7.74
CA GLN A 175 -4.96 -0.82 -6.65
C GLN A 175 -6.18 -1.18 -5.79
N GLU A 176 -7.30 -1.58 -6.41
CA GLU A 176 -8.49 -2.07 -5.68
C GLU A 176 -8.15 -3.28 -4.81
N LEU A 177 -7.33 -4.21 -5.32
CA LEU A 177 -6.87 -5.36 -4.56
C LEU A 177 -6.03 -4.95 -3.36
N LEU A 178 -5.08 -4.03 -3.54
CA LEU A 178 -4.25 -3.52 -2.43
C LEU A 178 -5.10 -2.83 -1.35
N VAL A 179 -6.06 -1.99 -1.76
CA VAL A 179 -7.00 -1.33 -0.83
C VAL A 179 -7.84 -2.36 -0.09
N PHE A 180 -8.40 -3.34 -0.79
CA PHE A 180 -9.19 -4.40 -0.18
C PHE A 180 -8.38 -5.17 0.87
N ARG A 181 -7.10 -5.49 0.56
CA ARG A 181 -6.21 -6.16 1.51
C ARG A 181 -5.89 -5.34 2.74
N ILE A 182 -5.72 -4.02 2.58
CA ILE A 182 -5.53 -3.11 3.72
C ILE A 182 -6.79 -3.11 4.60
N ILE A 183 -7.98 -2.99 4.00
CA ILE A 183 -9.26 -3.01 4.72
C ILE A 183 -9.43 -4.35 5.45
N GLN A 184 -9.18 -5.47 4.78
CA GLN A 184 -9.28 -6.80 5.35
C GLN A 184 -8.37 -7.00 6.56
N GLU A 185 -7.11 -6.57 6.46
CA GLU A 185 -6.11 -6.66 7.54
C GLU A 185 -6.50 -5.77 8.73
N LEU A 186 -6.94 -4.53 8.48
CA LEU A 186 -7.43 -3.62 9.52
C LEU A 186 -8.63 -4.20 10.25
N VAL A 187 -9.62 -4.71 9.52
CA VAL A 187 -10.82 -5.34 10.10
C VAL A 187 -10.45 -6.58 10.92
N THR A 188 -9.57 -7.43 10.40
CA THR A 188 -9.09 -8.61 11.12
C THR A 188 -8.38 -8.22 12.42
N ASN A 189 -7.55 -7.19 12.39
CA ASN A 189 -6.86 -6.69 13.59
C ASN A 189 -7.85 -6.12 14.61
N ILE A 190 -8.85 -5.36 14.17
CA ILE A 190 -9.89 -4.83 15.03
C ILE A 190 -10.67 -5.98 15.67
N LEU A 191 -11.11 -6.99 14.91
CA LEU A 191 -11.84 -8.14 15.44
C LEU A 191 -11.02 -8.96 16.46
N LYS A 192 -9.71 -9.12 16.21
CA LYS A 192 -8.83 -9.90 17.09
C LYS A 192 -8.44 -9.18 18.39
N HIS A 193 -8.32 -7.85 18.35
CA HIS A 193 -7.66 -7.10 19.41
C HIS A 193 -8.53 -6.03 20.07
N SER A 194 -9.70 -5.69 19.50
CA SER A 194 -10.43 -4.50 19.92
C SER A 194 -11.79 -4.79 20.58
N ASN A 195 -12.36 -5.97 20.39
CA ASN A 195 -13.73 -6.34 20.87
C ASN A 195 -14.78 -5.27 20.56
N PRO A 196 -15.02 -4.91 19.28
CA PRO A 196 -15.89 -3.82 18.90
C PRO A 196 -17.37 -4.22 18.95
N GLY A 197 -18.26 -3.27 19.27
CA GLY A 197 -19.72 -3.36 19.07
C GLY A 197 -20.13 -2.95 17.65
N PHE A 198 -19.37 -2.07 17.01
CA PHE A 198 -19.58 -1.72 15.60
C PHE A 198 -18.27 -1.53 14.82
N ILE A 199 -18.34 -1.77 13.50
CA ILE A 199 -17.29 -1.44 12.53
C ILE A 199 -17.96 -0.88 11.28
N HIS A 200 -17.67 0.38 10.93
CA HIS A 200 -18.23 1.04 9.76
C HIS A 200 -17.14 1.52 8.82
N LEU A 201 -17.20 1.10 7.56
CA LEU A 201 -16.37 1.60 6.47
C LEU A 201 -17.14 2.65 5.69
N THR A 202 -16.53 3.81 5.45
CA THR A 202 -17.05 4.82 4.53
C THR A 202 -16.00 5.18 3.49
N GLN A 203 -16.40 5.22 2.23
CA GLN A 203 -15.58 5.71 1.15
C GLN A 203 -16.13 7.05 0.66
N ASN A 204 -15.24 8.03 0.44
CA ASN A 204 -15.58 9.30 -0.18
C ASN A 204 -14.52 9.66 -1.22
N THR A 205 -14.96 10.30 -2.32
CA THR A 205 -14.08 10.79 -3.37
C THR A 205 -14.02 12.32 -3.32
N SER A 206 -12.82 12.88 -3.41
CA SER A 206 -12.54 14.28 -3.65
C SER A 206 -11.92 14.45 -5.04
N ALA A 207 -11.71 15.68 -5.51
CA ALA A 207 -11.17 15.96 -6.85
C ALA A 207 -9.90 15.13 -7.18
N ASN A 208 -8.93 15.05 -6.26
CA ASN A 208 -7.63 14.43 -6.48
C ASN A 208 -7.34 13.25 -5.56
N LYS A 209 -8.29 12.83 -4.70
CA LYS A 209 -8.04 11.81 -3.67
C LYS A 209 -9.27 10.99 -3.39
N MET A 210 -9.05 9.73 -3.02
CA MET A 210 -10.03 8.85 -2.42
C MET A 210 -9.70 8.61 -0.96
N TYR A 211 -10.72 8.60 -0.13
CA TYR A 211 -10.63 8.37 1.30
C TYR A 211 -11.45 7.16 1.68
N PHE A 212 -10.82 6.21 2.37
CA PHE A 212 -11.49 5.09 3.01
C PHE A 212 -11.34 5.26 4.52
N ARG A 213 -12.45 5.41 5.23
CA ARG A 213 -12.48 5.65 6.68
C ARG A 213 -13.14 4.47 7.37
N LEU A 214 -12.41 3.86 8.27
CA LEU A 214 -12.89 2.76 9.11
C LEU A 214 -13.08 3.28 10.53
N HIS A 215 -14.30 3.15 11.07
CA HIS A 215 -14.66 3.56 12.42
C HIS A 215 -15.04 2.36 13.24
N HIS A 216 -14.61 2.30 14.52
CA HIS A 216 -15.01 1.27 15.47
C HIS A 216 -14.97 1.81 16.91
N ASP A 217 -15.75 1.21 17.81
CA ASP A 217 -15.86 1.59 19.22
C ASP A 217 -15.03 0.70 20.17
N GLY A 218 -14.34 -0.29 19.65
CA GLY A 218 -13.42 -1.11 20.43
C GLY A 218 -12.11 -0.40 20.77
N THR A 219 -11.21 -1.07 21.49
CA THR A 219 -9.86 -0.54 21.76
C THR A 219 -9.09 -0.39 20.45
N GLY A 220 -8.48 0.77 20.21
CA GLY A 220 -7.72 1.05 19.00
C GLY A 220 -6.32 1.56 19.30
N ILE A 221 -5.56 1.81 18.24
CA ILE A 221 -4.24 2.43 18.29
C ILE A 221 -4.30 3.85 17.74
N VAL A 222 -3.41 4.72 18.19
CA VAL A 222 -3.22 6.05 17.65
C VAL A 222 -1.98 6.10 16.75
N GLN A 223 -1.78 7.19 16.02
CA GLN A 223 -0.70 7.33 15.04
C GLN A 223 0.69 7.03 15.62
N THR A 224 0.96 7.51 16.84
CA THR A 224 2.26 7.27 17.52
C THR A 224 2.51 5.79 17.82
N ASP A 225 1.46 5.03 18.10
CA ASP A 225 1.57 3.59 18.36
C ASP A 225 1.80 2.83 17.04
N PHE A 226 1.10 3.21 15.98
CA PHE A 226 1.33 2.64 14.65
C PHE A 226 2.78 2.84 14.19
N GLU A 227 3.34 4.04 14.36
CA GLU A 227 4.72 4.34 14.00
C GLU A 227 5.73 3.50 14.81
N LYS A 228 5.54 3.38 16.13
CA LYS A 228 6.37 2.53 16.99
C LYS A 228 6.30 1.05 16.59
N LEU A 229 5.09 0.52 16.40
CA LEU A 229 4.86 -0.88 16.06
C LEU A 229 5.39 -1.24 14.67
N ASN A 230 5.41 -0.30 13.73
CA ASN A 230 5.95 -0.49 12.39
C ASN A 230 7.49 -0.69 12.40
N HIS A 231 8.20 -0.22 13.42
CA HIS A 231 9.64 -0.40 13.60
C HIS A 231 10.02 -1.67 14.39
N ILE A 232 9.07 -2.29 15.09
CA ILE A 232 9.33 -3.49 15.90
C ILE A 232 9.19 -4.73 15.02
N THR A 233 9.99 -5.77 15.29
CA THR A 233 10.05 -7.01 14.50
C THR A 233 8.83 -7.93 14.65
N THR A 234 7.99 -7.72 15.66
CA THR A 234 6.79 -8.50 15.95
C THR A 234 5.55 -7.79 15.41
N GLY A 235 4.89 -8.37 14.40
CA GLY A 235 3.64 -7.87 13.83
C GLY A 235 3.72 -7.63 12.32
N LEU A 236 3.72 -8.71 11.53
CA LEU A 236 3.75 -8.65 10.06
C LEU A 236 2.58 -7.84 9.48
N GLY A 237 1.40 -7.86 10.12
CA GLY A 237 0.19 -7.21 9.62
C GLY A 237 0.32 -5.70 9.41
N LEU A 238 0.80 -4.96 10.41
CA LEU A 238 0.96 -3.51 10.30
C LEU A 238 2.06 -3.10 9.30
N LYS A 239 3.14 -3.88 9.19
CA LYS A 239 4.16 -3.69 8.16
C LYS A 239 3.62 -3.91 6.76
N ASN A 240 2.78 -4.92 6.58
CA ASN A 240 2.11 -5.20 5.32
C ASN A 240 1.18 -4.05 4.91
N ILE A 241 0.43 -3.48 5.87
CA ILE A 241 -0.38 -2.28 5.63
C ILE A 241 0.51 -1.12 5.18
N ALA A 242 1.59 -0.81 5.91
CA ALA A 242 2.49 0.28 5.59
C ALA A 242 3.14 0.13 4.21
N SER A 243 3.54 -1.09 3.84
CA SER A 243 4.11 -1.41 2.52
C SER A 243 3.09 -1.19 1.40
N ARG A 244 1.86 -1.70 1.54
CA ARG A 244 0.80 -1.53 0.55
C ARG A 244 0.41 -0.05 0.37
N ILE A 245 0.35 0.71 1.45
CA ILE A 245 0.10 2.16 1.41
C ILE A 245 1.19 2.89 0.60
N LYS A 246 2.47 2.51 0.76
CA LYS A 246 3.57 3.08 -0.02
C LYS A 246 3.43 2.76 -1.52
N VAL A 247 3.06 1.53 -1.88
CA VAL A 247 2.83 1.13 -3.28
C VAL A 247 1.68 1.93 -3.91
N LEU A 248 0.66 2.25 -3.13
CA LEU A 248 -0.47 3.09 -3.55
C LEU A 248 -0.14 4.59 -3.57
N HIS A 249 1.09 5.00 -3.21
CA HIS A 249 1.46 6.40 -2.98
C HIS A 249 0.50 7.12 -2.03
N GLY A 250 -0.13 6.34 -1.13
CA GLY A 250 -1.15 6.81 -0.19
C GLY A 250 -0.57 7.21 1.16
N ARG A 251 -1.49 7.56 2.06
CA ARG A 251 -1.22 7.83 3.47
C ARG A 251 -2.24 7.10 4.33
N ILE A 252 -1.85 6.78 5.57
CA ILE A 252 -2.74 6.20 6.57
C ILE A 252 -2.63 6.99 7.86
N PHE A 253 -3.78 7.24 8.50
CA PHE A 253 -3.88 8.01 9.74
C PHE A 253 -4.72 7.23 10.74
N PHE A 254 -4.23 7.15 11.98
CA PHE A 254 -4.91 6.54 13.10
C PHE A 254 -5.26 7.62 14.12
N GLU A 255 -6.55 7.81 14.36
CA GLU A 255 -7.08 8.89 15.19
C GLU A 255 -8.09 8.32 16.17
N ILE A 256 -8.22 8.98 17.32
CA ILE A 256 -9.31 8.79 18.26
C ILE A 256 -10.18 10.05 18.24
N ASP A 257 -11.49 9.91 18.33
CA ASP A 257 -12.37 11.07 18.41
C ASP A 257 -12.15 11.88 19.70
N PRO A 258 -12.50 13.18 19.73
CA PRO A 258 -12.28 14.03 20.89
C PRO A 258 -12.96 13.53 22.17
N SER A 259 -14.11 12.84 22.06
CA SER A 259 -14.83 12.24 23.19
C SER A 259 -14.26 10.87 23.60
N LYS A 260 -13.27 10.35 22.87
CA LYS A 260 -12.67 9.02 23.06
C LYS A 260 -13.66 7.87 23.02
N THR A 261 -14.73 8.02 22.25
CA THR A 261 -15.80 7.05 22.11
C THR A 261 -15.59 6.08 20.94
N TYR A 262 -14.83 6.48 19.93
CA TYR A 262 -14.50 5.63 18.80
C TYR A 262 -13.13 5.95 18.18
N TYR A 263 -12.56 4.97 17.52
CA TYR A 263 -11.33 5.08 16.76
C TYR A 263 -11.64 5.19 15.26
N LYS A 264 -10.80 5.93 14.57
CA LYS A 264 -10.92 6.17 13.14
C LYS A 264 -9.59 5.89 12.44
N VAL A 265 -9.62 5.00 11.44
CA VAL A 265 -8.48 4.80 10.54
C VAL A 265 -8.86 5.39 9.19
N THR A 266 -8.05 6.33 8.70
CA THR A 266 -8.25 6.97 7.39
C THR A 266 -7.14 6.55 6.44
N ILE A 267 -7.51 5.94 5.30
CA ILE A 267 -6.63 5.64 4.18
C ILE A 267 -6.90 6.71 3.12
N GLU A 268 -5.86 7.43 2.74
CA GLU A 268 -5.88 8.45 1.69
C GLU A 268 -5.10 7.93 0.48
N ILE A 269 -5.71 7.89 -0.70
CA ILE A 269 -5.08 7.43 -1.94
C ILE A 269 -5.19 8.55 -2.99
N PRO A 270 -4.08 8.94 -3.65
CA PRO A 270 -4.14 9.87 -4.75
C PRO A 270 -4.95 9.27 -5.89
N ARG A 271 -5.77 10.09 -6.51
CA ARG A 271 -6.54 9.76 -7.71
C ARG A 271 -5.81 10.35 -8.92
N GLU A 272 -5.57 9.54 -9.95
CA GLU A 272 -5.13 10.08 -11.22
C GLU A 272 -6.23 11.02 -11.76
N PRO A 273 -5.90 12.24 -12.20
CA PRO A 273 -6.91 13.12 -12.79
C PRO A 273 -7.52 12.42 -14.01
N LEU A 274 -8.83 12.55 -14.16
CA LEU A 274 -9.51 12.20 -15.42
C LEU A 274 -8.93 13.12 -16.52
N ILE A 275 -8.15 12.54 -17.44
CA ILE A 275 -7.70 13.21 -18.66
C ILE A 275 -8.88 13.28 -19.62
#